data_c1c5ce1d58c1aed1c7a82ce7c0ca3b25
#
_entry.id   c1c5ce1d58c1aed1c7a82ce7c0ca3b25
#
_cell.length_a   1.000
_cell.length_b   1.000
_cell.length_c   1.000
_cell.angle_alpha   90.00
_cell.angle_beta   90.00
_cell.angle_gamma   90.00
#
_symmetry.space_group_name_H-M   'P 1'
#
loop_
_entity.id
_entity.type
_entity.pdbx_description
1 polymer ?
#
loop_
_entity_poly.entity_id
_entity_poly.type
_entity_poly.pdbx_seq_one_letter_code
_entity_poly.pdbx_strand_id
1 'polypeptide(L)'
;MSAPDVNAWIEDVKAQPDSDRIGMMLIHRGVVRGTTRAGEPVSAMTLTYDADLLARFVAEAGAWEGIVAARAWVNEGLLAVGDDIMSVLVAGDIRPNVFAALERLVGLIKSEVVSESETR
;
A
#
# COMPACT_ATOMS: atom_id res chain seq x y z
N MET A 1 16.05 0.84 0.42
CA MET A 1 15.44 0.45 -0.86
C MET A 1 14.60 1.59 -1.38
N SER A 2 14.71 1.90 -2.67
CA SER A 2 13.95 3.00 -3.26
C SER A 2 12.46 2.64 -3.39
N ALA A 3 11.61 3.67 -3.32
CA ALA A 3 10.21 3.50 -3.63
C ALA A 3 10.03 3.02 -5.07
N PRO A 4 9.05 2.16 -5.34
CA PRO A 4 8.77 1.71 -6.69
C PRO A 4 8.25 2.85 -7.57
N ASP A 5 8.48 2.73 -8.86
CA ASP A 5 7.84 3.60 -9.84
C ASP A 5 6.39 3.13 -10.03
N VAL A 6 5.45 3.93 -9.53
CA VAL A 6 4.04 3.61 -9.59
C VAL A 6 3.54 3.53 -11.04
N ASN A 7 4.08 4.36 -11.94
CA ASN A 7 3.72 4.29 -13.35
C ASN A 7 4.15 2.96 -13.98
N ALA A 8 5.31 2.43 -13.57
CA ALA A 8 5.75 1.10 -14.01
C ALA A 8 4.80 0.01 -13.51
N TRP A 9 4.31 0.13 -12.28
CA TRP A 9 3.28 -0.79 -11.75
C TRP A 9 2.01 -0.75 -12.58
N ILE A 10 1.55 0.44 -12.95
CA ILE A 10 0.35 0.62 -13.76
C ILE A 10 0.52 -0.06 -15.12
N GLU A 11 1.65 0.18 -15.79
CA GLU A 11 1.92 -0.43 -17.09
C GLU A 11 2.03 -1.95 -17.01
N ASP A 12 2.67 -2.47 -15.94
CA ASP A 12 2.80 -3.91 -15.71
C ASP A 12 1.42 -4.56 -15.54
N VAL A 13 0.55 -3.96 -14.75
CA VAL A 13 -0.80 -4.47 -14.50
C VAL A 13 -1.64 -4.42 -15.79
N LYS A 14 -1.52 -3.35 -16.58
CA LYS A 14 -2.23 -3.21 -17.86
C LYS A 14 -1.75 -4.22 -18.91
N ALA A 15 -0.55 -4.75 -18.76
CA ALA A 15 0.01 -5.74 -19.68
C ALA A 15 -0.39 -7.18 -19.37
N GLN A 16 -1.08 -7.43 -18.25
CA GLN A 16 -1.51 -8.78 -17.87
C GLN A 16 -2.63 -9.30 -18.78
N PRO A 17 -2.73 -10.65 -18.96
CA PRO A 17 -3.73 -11.22 -19.86
C PRO A 17 -5.17 -10.87 -19.53
N ASP A 18 -5.50 -10.64 -18.25
CA ASP A 18 -6.85 -10.33 -17.78
C ASP A 18 -7.07 -8.84 -17.58
N SER A 19 -6.21 -7.99 -18.13
CA SER A 19 -6.27 -6.54 -17.96
C SER A 19 -7.53 -5.92 -18.58
N ASP A 20 -8.21 -6.60 -19.49
CA ASP A 20 -9.47 -6.14 -20.07
C ASP A 20 -10.61 -6.09 -19.06
N ARG A 21 -10.45 -6.71 -17.90
CA ARG A 21 -11.41 -6.65 -16.80
C ARG A 21 -11.23 -5.43 -15.91
N ILE A 22 -10.15 -4.67 -16.10
CA ILE A 22 -9.84 -3.50 -15.26
C ILE A 22 -10.65 -2.30 -15.73
N GLY A 23 -11.45 -1.76 -14.82
CA GLY A 23 -12.18 -0.50 -15.02
C GLY A 23 -11.52 0.67 -14.31
N MET A 24 -10.75 0.42 -13.26
CA MET A 24 -10.04 1.46 -12.53
C MET A 24 -8.90 0.92 -11.70
N MET A 25 -8.00 1.81 -11.30
CA MET A 25 -6.92 1.54 -10.35
C MET A 25 -6.92 2.61 -9.29
N LEU A 26 -6.62 2.23 -8.05
CA LEU A 26 -6.38 3.16 -6.96
C LEU A 26 -4.99 2.93 -6.39
N ILE A 27 -4.34 4.03 -6.03
CA ILE A 27 -3.02 4.01 -5.44
C ILE A 27 -3.07 4.74 -4.11
N HIS A 28 -2.56 4.08 -3.07
CA HIS A 28 -2.34 4.66 -1.76
C HIS A 28 -0.84 4.84 -1.55
N ARG A 29 -0.44 6.04 -1.18
CA ARG A 29 0.93 6.31 -0.76
C ARG A 29 0.89 6.93 0.63
N GLY A 30 1.40 6.19 1.62
CA GLY A 30 1.54 6.70 2.98
C GLY A 30 2.83 7.50 3.09
N VAL A 31 2.78 8.58 3.83
CA VAL A 31 3.89 9.52 4.02
C VAL A 31 4.03 9.79 5.51
N VAL A 32 5.28 9.90 6.00
CA VAL A 32 5.53 10.23 7.41
C VAL A 32 5.08 11.67 7.66
N ARG A 33 4.08 11.81 8.53
CA ARG A 33 3.52 13.10 8.89
C ARG A 33 4.29 13.72 10.04
N GLY A 34 4.39 15.04 10.06
CA GLY A 34 5.08 15.79 11.11
C GLY A 34 4.33 15.90 12.42
N THR A 35 3.17 15.24 12.52
CA THR A 35 2.35 15.24 13.74
C THR A 35 1.70 13.90 13.97
N THR A 36 1.42 13.56 15.24
CA THR A 36 0.57 12.42 15.59
C THR A 36 -0.88 12.74 15.25
N ARG A 37 -1.79 11.74 15.36
CA ARG A 37 -3.24 11.98 15.22
C ARG A 37 -3.73 13.03 16.24
N ALA A 38 -3.12 13.07 17.42
CA ALA A 38 -3.47 14.02 18.46
C ALA A 38 -2.88 15.43 18.24
N GLY A 39 -2.08 15.61 17.18
CA GLY A 39 -1.50 16.91 16.84
C GLY A 39 -0.15 17.19 17.47
N GLU A 40 0.47 16.21 18.13
CA GLU A 40 1.79 16.40 18.74
C GLU A 40 2.89 16.24 17.68
N PRO A 41 4.02 16.98 17.84
CA PRO A 41 5.09 16.93 16.82
C PRO A 41 5.76 15.55 16.75
N VAL A 42 6.14 15.17 15.53
CA VAL A 42 6.88 13.95 15.23
C VAL A 42 8.10 14.35 14.42
N SER A 43 9.28 13.81 14.75
CA SER A 43 10.52 14.07 14.01
C SER A 43 10.92 12.93 13.09
N ALA A 44 10.54 11.69 13.43
CA ALA A 44 10.92 10.50 12.68
C ALA A 44 9.98 9.35 13.00
N MET A 45 10.05 8.31 12.18
CA MET A 45 9.32 7.06 12.39
C MET A 45 10.27 5.90 12.13
N THR A 46 10.24 4.89 12.99
CA THR A 46 10.92 3.62 12.74
C THR A 46 9.87 2.60 12.32
N LEU A 47 10.12 1.91 11.20
CA LEU A 47 9.17 0.97 10.63
C LEU A 47 9.86 -0.36 10.35
N THR A 48 9.23 -1.46 10.80
CA THR A 48 9.58 -2.83 10.44
C THR A 48 8.36 -3.52 9.87
N TYR A 49 8.54 -4.60 9.11
CA TYR A 49 7.42 -5.32 8.53
C TYR A 49 7.73 -6.79 8.29
N ASP A 50 6.68 -7.60 8.24
CA ASP A 50 6.74 -9.02 7.91
C ASP A 50 6.54 -9.17 6.40
N ALA A 51 7.63 -9.42 5.67
CA ALA A 51 7.62 -9.49 4.21
C ALA A 51 6.80 -10.68 3.68
N ASP A 52 6.85 -11.83 4.37
CA ASP A 52 6.09 -13.01 3.95
C ASP A 52 4.59 -12.79 4.11
N LEU A 53 4.19 -12.16 5.20
CA LEU A 53 2.80 -11.85 5.46
C LEU A 53 2.27 -10.80 4.47
N LEU A 54 3.09 -9.80 4.14
CA LEU A 54 2.74 -8.82 3.10
C LEU A 54 2.46 -9.51 1.77
N ALA A 55 3.37 -10.38 1.33
CA ALA A 55 3.22 -11.11 0.08
C ALA A 55 1.93 -11.94 0.06
N ARG A 56 1.60 -12.57 1.19
CA ARG A 56 0.39 -13.38 1.33
C ARG A 56 -0.88 -12.52 1.20
N PHE A 57 -0.94 -11.39 1.87
CA PHE A 57 -2.11 -10.50 1.78
C PHE A 57 -2.26 -9.89 0.38
N VAL A 58 -1.16 -9.54 -0.27
CA VAL A 58 -1.20 -9.04 -1.65
C VAL A 58 -1.75 -10.11 -2.60
N ALA A 59 -1.32 -11.36 -2.46
CA ALA A 59 -1.82 -12.46 -3.26
C ALA A 59 -3.32 -12.70 -3.00
N GLU A 60 -3.74 -12.68 -1.74
CA GLU A 60 -5.15 -12.84 -1.38
C GLU A 60 -6.01 -11.72 -1.97
N ALA A 61 -5.51 -10.48 -1.90
CA ALA A 61 -6.24 -9.32 -2.42
C ALA A 61 -6.52 -9.44 -3.92
N GLY A 62 -5.61 -10.03 -4.67
CA GLY A 62 -5.79 -10.26 -6.10
C GLY A 62 -6.95 -11.19 -6.43
N ALA A 63 -7.44 -11.96 -5.45
CA ALA A 63 -8.57 -12.88 -5.60
C ALA A 63 -9.87 -12.34 -4.99
N TRP A 64 -9.87 -11.15 -4.37
CA TRP A 64 -11.10 -10.57 -3.82
C TRP A 64 -12.06 -10.19 -4.93
N GLU A 65 -13.36 -10.11 -4.58
CA GLU A 65 -14.41 -9.81 -5.54
C GLU A 65 -14.10 -8.58 -6.39
N GLY A 66 -14.12 -8.76 -7.71
CA GLY A 66 -13.90 -7.68 -8.67
C GLY A 66 -12.47 -7.21 -8.82
N ILE A 67 -11.51 -7.81 -8.12
CA ILE A 67 -10.11 -7.40 -8.16
C ILE A 67 -9.34 -8.23 -9.17
N VAL A 68 -8.51 -7.56 -9.96
CA VAL A 68 -7.67 -8.17 -11.01
C VAL A 68 -6.23 -8.26 -10.55
N ALA A 69 -5.71 -7.23 -9.87
CA ALA A 69 -4.32 -7.20 -9.42
C ALA A 69 -4.14 -6.31 -8.21
N ALA A 70 -3.13 -6.63 -7.41
CA ALA A 70 -2.70 -5.81 -6.29
C ALA A 70 -1.17 -5.77 -6.23
N ARG A 71 -0.62 -4.66 -5.76
CA ARG A 71 0.81 -4.48 -5.55
C ARG A 71 1.01 -3.72 -4.24
N ALA A 72 2.07 -4.03 -3.52
CA ALA A 72 2.40 -3.30 -2.31
C ALA A 72 3.91 -3.26 -2.08
N TRP A 73 4.37 -2.18 -1.48
CA TRP A 73 5.75 -1.99 -1.07
C TRP A 73 5.75 -1.24 0.26
N VAL A 74 6.62 -1.65 1.17
CA VAL A 74 6.78 -1.04 2.49
C VAL A 74 8.22 -0.56 2.63
N ASN A 75 8.40 0.66 3.13
CA ASN A 75 9.70 1.27 3.34
C ASN A 75 10.15 0.98 4.78
N GLU A 76 11.06 0.01 4.94
CA GLU A 76 11.56 -0.39 6.26
C GLU A 76 12.72 0.50 6.69
N GLY A 77 12.79 0.80 7.98
CA GLY A 77 13.90 1.51 8.58
C GLY A 77 13.50 2.76 9.33
N LEU A 78 14.47 3.64 9.53
CA LEU A 78 14.27 4.94 10.15
C LEU A 78 13.91 5.94 9.06
N LEU A 79 12.71 6.50 9.16
CA LEU A 79 12.13 7.39 8.15
C LEU A 79 12.01 8.81 8.71
N ALA A 80 12.32 9.79 7.87
CA ALA A 80 12.14 11.20 8.20
C ALA A 80 10.72 11.65 7.81
N VAL A 81 10.27 12.75 8.40
CA VAL A 81 9.02 13.41 8.00
C VAL A 81 9.08 13.69 6.49
N GLY A 82 8.03 13.32 5.78
CA GLY A 82 7.95 13.46 4.32
C GLY A 82 8.39 12.23 3.54
N ASP A 83 9.05 11.28 4.19
CA ASP A 83 9.43 10.02 3.51
C ASP A 83 8.20 9.15 3.26
N ASP A 84 8.25 8.35 2.21
CA ASP A 84 7.21 7.37 1.91
C ASP A 84 7.22 6.25 2.94
N ILE A 85 6.06 5.89 3.47
CA ILE A 85 5.86 4.75 4.36
C ILE A 85 5.62 3.49 3.55
N MET A 86 4.72 3.58 2.59
CA MET A 86 4.32 2.46 1.74
C MET A 86 3.65 2.96 0.48
N SER A 87 3.60 2.09 -0.53
CA SER A 87 2.79 2.29 -1.72
C SER A 87 1.96 1.04 -1.96
N VAL A 88 0.67 1.20 -2.25
CA VAL A 88 -0.27 0.11 -2.50
C VAL A 88 -1.10 0.45 -3.72
N LEU A 89 -1.20 -0.50 -4.66
CA LEU A 89 -2.02 -0.37 -5.85
C LEU A 89 -3.03 -1.50 -5.88
N VAL A 90 -4.29 -1.16 -6.18
CA VAL A 90 -5.35 -2.13 -6.42
C VAL A 90 -6.02 -1.80 -7.74
N ALA A 91 -6.14 -2.80 -8.61
CA ALA A 91 -6.80 -2.70 -9.91
C ALA A 91 -7.99 -3.66 -9.93
N GLY A 92 -9.13 -3.19 -10.40
CA GLY A 92 -10.33 -4.00 -10.45
C GLY A 92 -11.39 -3.44 -11.40
N ASP A 93 -12.59 -4.00 -11.31
CA ASP A 93 -13.64 -3.78 -12.30
C ASP A 93 -14.44 -2.50 -12.09
N ILE A 94 -15.05 -2.30 -10.91
CA ILE A 94 -15.90 -1.16 -10.63
C ILE A 94 -15.50 -0.48 -9.32
N ARG A 95 -15.87 0.78 -9.20
CA ARG A 95 -15.49 1.66 -8.09
C ARG A 95 -15.74 1.07 -6.71
N PRO A 96 -16.94 0.55 -6.39
CA PRO A 96 -17.19 0.02 -5.03
C PRO A 96 -16.25 -1.11 -4.65
N ASN A 97 -15.95 -2.02 -5.58
CA ASN A 97 -15.06 -3.15 -5.32
C ASN A 97 -13.62 -2.68 -5.09
N VAL A 98 -13.14 -1.74 -5.90
CA VAL A 98 -11.75 -1.28 -5.81
C VAL A 98 -11.52 -0.43 -4.57
N PHE A 99 -12.45 0.48 -4.22
CA PHE A 99 -12.35 1.25 -2.98
C PHE A 99 -12.37 0.35 -1.75
N ALA A 100 -13.28 -0.62 -1.70
CA ALA A 100 -13.37 -1.55 -0.57
C ALA A 100 -12.09 -2.39 -0.44
N ALA A 101 -11.55 -2.88 -1.54
CA ALA A 101 -10.35 -3.68 -1.55
C ALA A 101 -9.12 -2.87 -1.09
N LEU A 102 -8.97 -1.64 -1.56
CA LEU A 102 -7.84 -0.80 -1.14
C LEU A 102 -7.91 -0.52 0.37
N GLU A 103 -9.07 -0.13 0.87
CA GLU A 103 -9.26 0.11 2.31
C GLU A 103 -8.94 -1.13 3.13
N ARG A 104 -9.43 -2.30 2.69
CA ARG A 104 -9.18 -3.56 3.38
C ARG A 104 -7.71 -3.94 3.37
N LEU A 105 -7.05 -3.85 2.22
CA LEU A 105 -5.64 -4.22 2.10
C LEU A 105 -4.74 -3.30 2.92
N VAL A 106 -4.92 -1.99 2.83
CA VAL A 106 -4.16 -1.03 3.64
C VAL A 106 -4.40 -1.28 5.12
N GLY A 107 -5.65 -1.55 5.52
CA GLY A 107 -5.97 -1.88 6.91
C GLY A 107 -5.26 -3.12 7.41
N LEU A 108 -5.21 -4.19 6.61
CA LEU A 108 -4.48 -5.42 6.96
C LEU A 108 -2.98 -5.17 7.07
N ILE A 109 -2.42 -4.39 6.14
CA ILE A 109 -0.99 -4.05 6.19
C ILE A 109 -0.68 -3.28 7.49
N LYS A 110 -1.48 -2.28 7.82
CA LYS A 110 -1.26 -1.45 9.01
C LYS A 110 -1.42 -2.24 10.31
N SER A 111 -2.38 -3.15 10.38
CA SER A 111 -2.68 -3.88 11.62
C SER A 111 -1.86 -5.16 11.82
N GLU A 112 -1.50 -5.86 10.72
CA GLU A 112 -0.91 -7.19 10.80
C GLU A 112 0.52 -7.27 10.28
N VAL A 113 0.92 -6.39 9.37
CA VAL A 113 2.19 -6.52 8.65
C VAL A 113 3.26 -5.59 9.20
N VAL A 114 2.92 -4.32 9.44
CA VAL A 114 3.90 -3.31 9.85
C VAL A 114 3.86 -3.04 11.35
N SER A 115 5.02 -2.66 11.87
CA SER A 115 5.16 -2.10 13.23
C SER A 115 5.81 -0.73 13.08
N GLU A 116 5.13 0.29 13.61
CA GLU A 116 5.55 1.68 13.51
C GLU A 116 5.81 2.25 14.90
N SER A 117 6.88 3.04 15.04
CA SER A 117 7.20 3.76 16.26
C SER A 117 7.58 5.19 15.90
N GLU A 118 6.79 6.15 16.37
CA GLU A 118 7.02 7.57 16.13
C GLU A 118 7.98 8.15 17.16
N THR A 119 8.92 8.98 16.70
CA THR A 119 9.87 9.70 17.56
C THR A 119 9.46 11.16 17.62
N ARG A 120 9.32 11.66 18.83
CA ARG A 120 8.92 13.04 19.11
C ARG A 120 10.07 14.00 19.03
#